data_b77566cb97a124dc93dec5020fcef6a4
#
_entry.id   b77566cb97a124dc93dec5020fcef6a4
#
_cell.length_a   1.000
_cell.length_b   1.000
_cell.length_c   1.000
_cell.angle_alpha   90.00
_cell.angle_beta   90.00
_cell.angle_gamma   90.00
#
_symmetry.space_group_name_H-M   'P 1'
#
loop_
_entity.id
_entity.type
_entity.pdbx_description
1 polymer ?
#
loop_
_entity_poly.entity_id
_entity_poly.type
_entity_poly.pdbx_seq_one_letter_code
_entity_poly.pdbx_strand_id
1 'polypeptide(L)'
;MKTKAVGRLLLLALALAGFACGAQNVKITPLGSHAGELCDRDRATIFEDPTGVRILYDAGHTVTGGDDARLGTIHVVLLSHAHGDHIGDRKLKALEGGTCAAPETVSATPNSTTGEIAAAKNAVIMMIAPMAAFIGKKVENIRSKPTGACAQTGPDMVVPFPAACLAAVQLGGARTFKIANATRAVEIATVTAAHDSTVPRELLSEPERKNLDADGVSLTLGPSSGYVIQFTNGLKIYLSGDTGIHAEMKTIVSEFHKANLAMLNLGPNAVTGLSAAYAVNELIKPVAVIVSHVNEGATTDGKAKPNSRTAAFINLVKGRPVYLALSGKTMEFDGNAKCVAGC
;
A
#
# COMPACT_ATOMS: atom_id res chain seq x y z
N MET A 1 85.52 -4.04 -14.95
CA MET A 1 84.43 -4.66 -14.22
C MET A 1 83.22 -3.72 -14.35
N LYS A 2 82.17 -4.12 -15.09
CA LYS A 2 80.95 -3.34 -15.29
C LYS A 2 79.76 -4.08 -14.65
N THR A 3 79.24 -3.57 -13.54
CA THR A 3 78.10 -4.11 -12.83
C THR A 3 76.84 -3.56 -13.48
N LYS A 4 75.96 -4.47 -14.00
CA LYS A 4 74.62 -4.16 -14.53
C LYS A 4 73.61 -4.18 -13.37
N ALA A 5 72.97 -3.06 -13.13
CA ALA A 5 71.81 -3.00 -12.24
C ALA A 5 70.55 -3.43 -13.03
N VAL A 6 69.88 -4.47 -12.52
CA VAL A 6 68.58 -4.94 -13.03
C VAL A 6 67.50 -4.28 -12.21
N GLY A 7 66.80 -3.34 -12.82
CA GLY A 7 65.59 -2.73 -12.24
C GLY A 7 64.40 -3.66 -12.35
N ARG A 8 63.84 -4.08 -11.20
CA ARG A 8 62.56 -4.79 -11.12
C ARG A 8 61.44 -3.77 -11.13
N LEU A 9 60.67 -3.76 -12.21
CA LEU A 9 59.40 -3.01 -12.32
C LEU A 9 58.32 -3.80 -11.55
N LEU A 10 57.85 -3.25 -10.42
CA LEU A 10 56.69 -3.79 -9.70
C LEU A 10 55.41 -3.21 -10.36
N LEU A 11 54.69 -4.04 -11.11
CA LEU A 11 53.35 -3.71 -11.59
C LEU A 11 52.35 -3.89 -10.41
N LEU A 12 51.89 -2.77 -9.87
CA LEU A 12 50.76 -2.74 -8.95
C LEU A 12 49.47 -2.90 -9.77
N ALA A 13 48.86 -4.10 -9.76
CA ALA A 13 47.54 -4.31 -10.31
C ALA A 13 46.52 -3.76 -9.29
N LEU A 14 45.96 -2.56 -9.54
CA LEU A 14 44.77 -2.07 -8.85
C LEU A 14 43.58 -2.93 -9.27
N ALA A 15 43.16 -3.85 -8.40
CA ALA A 15 41.88 -4.51 -8.54
C ALA A 15 40.77 -3.48 -8.23
N LEU A 16 40.19 -2.90 -9.27
CA LEU A 16 38.91 -2.18 -9.19
C LEU A 16 37.83 -3.23 -8.83
N ALA A 17 37.57 -3.39 -7.53
CA ALA A 17 36.37 -4.04 -7.07
C ALA A 17 35.19 -3.15 -7.49
N GLY A 18 34.64 -3.39 -8.67
CA GLY A 18 33.37 -2.83 -9.09
C GLY A 18 32.32 -3.31 -8.10
N PHE A 19 31.92 -2.46 -7.15
CA PHE A 19 30.66 -2.65 -6.46
C PHE A 19 29.57 -2.59 -7.53
N ALA A 20 29.15 -3.76 -8.01
CA ALA A 20 27.89 -3.88 -8.68
C ALA A 20 26.83 -3.48 -7.64
N CYS A 21 26.44 -2.20 -7.64
CA CYS A 21 25.25 -1.75 -6.93
C CYS A 21 24.07 -2.45 -7.61
N GLY A 22 23.83 -3.71 -7.25
CA GLY A 22 22.67 -4.44 -7.69
C GLY A 22 21.46 -3.60 -7.31
N ALA A 23 20.59 -3.30 -8.27
CA ALA A 23 19.34 -2.63 -7.98
C ALA A 23 18.64 -3.45 -6.89
N GLN A 24 18.53 -2.87 -5.68
CA GLN A 24 17.86 -3.54 -4.59
C GLN A 24 16.38 -3.71 -4.96
N ASN A 25 15.77 -4.77 -4.47
CA ASN A 25 14.37 -5.07 -4.77
C ASN A 25 13.43 -4.25 -3.91
N VAL A 26 12.21 -4.03 -4.41
CA VAL A 26 11.09 -3.55 -3.61
C VAL A 26 10.56 -4.73 -2.82
N LYS A 27 10.37 -4.54 -1.51
CA LYS A 27 9.74 -5.53 -0.64
C LYS A 27 8.28 -5.19 -0.43
N ILE A 28 7.42 -6.20 -0.58
CA ILE A 28 5.96 -6.09 -0.40
C ILE A 28 5.55 -7.10 0.66
N THR A 29 5.06 -6.59 1.80
CA THR A 29 4.68 -7.43 2.95
C THR A 29 3.22 -7.19 3.32
N PRO A 30 2.29 -8.09 2.98
CA PRO A 30 0.91 -8.02 3.43
C PRO A 30 0.81 -8.23 4.94
N LEU A 31 -0.11 -7.51 5.59
CA LEU A 31 -0.40 -7.61 7.02
C LEU A 31 -1.86 -8.03 7.24
N GLY A 32 -2.13 -9.29 7.04
CA GLY A 32 -3.45 -9.88 7.28
C GLY A 32 -3.69 -10.28 8.73
N SER A 33 -4.85 -10.85 8.98
CA SER A 33 -5.31 -11.29 10.30
C SER A 33 -4.68 -12.60 10.76
N HIS A 34 -4.44 -13.54 9.84
CA HIS A 34 -3.89 -14.88 10.12
C HIS A 34 -2.55 -15.07 9.41
N ALA A 35 -1.52 -15.39 10.19
CA ALA A 35 -0.17 -15.54 9.68
C ALA A 35 -0.08 -16.61 8.58
N GLY A 36 0.47 -16.24 7.41
CA GLY A 36 0.65 -17.14 6.26
C GLY A 36 -0.57 -17.36 5.39
N GLU A 37 -1.71 -16.74 5.71
CA GLU A 37 -2.96 -16.88 4.97
C GLU A 37 -3.38 -15.56 4.30
N LEU A 38 -4.34 -15.65 3.37
CA LEU A 38 -5.09 -14.52 2.79
C LEU A 38 -6.55 -14.69 3.19
N CYS A 39 -7.00 -13.85 4.12
CA CYS A 39 -8.30 -13.97 4.75
C CYS A 39 -9.24 -12.83 4.38
N ASP A 40 -10.50 -12.96 4.81
CA ASP A 40 -11.47 -11.89 4.73
C ASP A 40 -10.94 -10.63 5.42
N ARG A 41 -11.15 -9.48 4.79
CA ARG A 41 -10.74 -8.15 5.26
C ARG A 41 -9.22 -7.90 5.37
N ASP A 42 -8.38 -8.76 4.83
CA ASP A 42 -6.95 -8.49 4.72
C ASP A 42 -6.70 -7.38 3.69
N ARG A 43 -6.24 -6.20 4.19
CA ARG A 43 -6.04 -4.96 3.40
C ARG A 43 -4.63 -4.43 3.52
N ALA A 44 -4.14 -4.32 4.76
CA ALA A 44 -2.89 -3.66 5.07
C ALA A 44 -1.71 -4.28 4.32
N THR A 45 -0.93 -3.44 3.65
CA THR A 45 0.28 -3.90 2.95
C THR A 45 1.40 -2.88 3.11
N ILE A 46 2.58 -3.34 3.49
CA ILE A 46 3.79 -2.52 3.55
C ILE A 46 4.59 -2.68 2.25
N PHE A 47 4.99 -1.55 1.69
CA PHE A 47 5.94 -1.45 0.59
C PHE A 47 7.23 -0.82 1.12
N GLU A 48 8.37 -1.43 0.83
CA GLU A 48 9.68 -0.89 1.18
C GLU A 48 10.51 -0.67 -0.08
N ASP A 49 10.80 0.60 -0.36
CA ASP A 49 11.66 1.00 -1.46
C ASP A 49 13.11 0.67 -1.15
N PRO A 50 13.96 0.39 -2.15
CA PRO A 50 15.40 0.19 -1.96
C PRO A 50 16.13 1.31 -1.21
N THR A 51 15.64 2.54 -1.26
CA THR A 51 16.20 3.67 -0.49
C THR A 51 15.78 3.70 0.97
N GLY A 52 14.87 2.80 1.38
CA GLY A 52 14.35 2.69 2.74
C GLY A 52 13.06 3.47 3.00
N VAL A 53 12.45 4.13 2.00
CA VAL A 53 11.09 4.67 2.15
C VAL A 53 10.12 3.52 2.39
N ARG A 54 9.37 3.58 3.50
CA ARG A 54 8.37 2.56 3.86
C ARG A 54 6.98 3.17 3.84
N ILE A 55 6.09 2.50 3.13
CA ILE A 55 4.73 2.94 2.85
C ILE A 55 3.77 1.88 3.36
N LEU A 56 2.81 2.25 4.20
CA LEU A 56 1.68 1.41 4.58
C LEU A 56 0.47 1.81 3.72
N TYR A 57 -0.12 0.86 3.04
CA TYR A 57 -1.33 1.03 2.27
C TYR A 57 -2.53 0.44 3.02
N ASP A 58 -3.59 1.22 3.18
CA ASP A 58 -4.86 0.89 3.81
C ASP A 58 -4.71 0.05 5.09
N ALA A 59 -4.51 0.71 6.23
CA ALA A 59 -4.31 0.03 7.52
C ALA A 59 -5.46 -0.93 7.88
N GLY A 60 -6.69 -0.58 7.53
CA GLY A 60 -7.87 -1.43 7.67
C GLY A 60 -8.07 -2.02 9.05
N HIS A 61 -8.60 -3.24 9.07
CA HIS A 61 -8.93 -3.98 10.29
C HIS A 61 -7.84 -4.97 10.74
N THR A 62 -6.79 -5.19 9.93
CA THR A 62 -5.88 -6.33 10.09
C THR A 62 -4.53 -5.99 10.69
N VAL A 63 -4.45 -4.85 11.38
CA VAL A 63 -3.35 -4.44 12.26
C VAL A 63 -3.87 -4.22 13.67
N THR A 64 -2.99 -4.27 14.68
CA THR A 64 -3.37 -4.08 16.09
C THR A 64 -3.33 -2.61 16.54
N GLY A 65 -3.00 -1.68 15.63
CA GLY A 65 -2.87 -0.23 15.90
C GLY A 65 -1.44 0.25 15.75
N GLY A 66 -1.13 1.43 16.33
CA GLY A 66 0.19 2.06 16.21
C GLY A 66 1.35 1.25 16.77
N ASP A 67 1.07 0.35 17.71
CA ASP A 67 2.06 -0.51 18.39
C ASP A 67 2.22 -1.90 17.73
N ASP A 68 1.56 -2.16 16.60
CA ASP A 68 1.73 -3.42 15.87
C ASP A 68 3.22 -3.61 15.50
N ALA A 69 3.83 -4.66 16.05
CA ALA A 69 5.26 -4.92 15.88
C ALA A 69 5.65 -5.17 14.41
N ARG A 70 4.71 -5.61 13.55
CA ARG A 70 4.93 -5.86 12.12
C ARG A 70 5.16 -4.57 11.34
N LEU A 71 4.68 -3.43 11.83
CA LEU A 71 4.80 -2.14 11.14
C LEU A 71 6.24 -1.66 11.04
N GLY A 72 7.03 -1.80 12.11
CA GLY A 72 8.34 -1.16 12.19
C GLY A 72 8.25 0.36 12.00
N THR A 73 9.16 0.93 11.21
CA THR A 73 9.09 2.32 10.76
C THR A 73 8.10 2.45 9.61
N ILE A 74 7.20 3.42 9.66
CA ILE A 74 6.31 3.81 8.56
C ILE A 74 6.53 5.29 8.27
N HIS A 75 6.86 5.62 7.04
CA HIS A 75 7.08 7.00 6.61
C HIS A 75 5.82 7.63 6.02
N VAL A 76 5.06 6.83 5.26
CA VAL A 76 3.84 7.26 4.56
C VAL A 76 2.74 6.24 4.81
N VAL A 77 1.55 6.71 5.16
CA VAL A 77 0.32 5.92 5.14
C VAL A 77 -0.50 6.38 3.95
N LEU A 78 -0.80 5.47 3.02
CA LEU A 78 -1.72 5.73 1.91
C LEU A 78 -3.12 5.28 2.31
N LEU A 79 -4.10 6.14 2.11
CA LEU A 79 -5.50 5.84 2.37
C LEU A 79 -6.30 6.00 1.09
N SER A 80 -6.87 4.89 0.60
CA SER A 80 -7.64 4.87 -0.66
C SER A 80 -9.00 5.56 -0.53
N HIS A 81 -9.74 5.28 0.55
CA HIS A 81 -11.05 5.84 0.81
C HIS A 81 -11.48 5.65 2.27
N ALA A 82 -12.67 6.15 2.65
CA ALA A 82 -13.10 6.24 4.03
C ALA A 82 -13.88 5.04 4.57
N HIS A 83 -14.05 3.94 3.82
CA HIS A 83 -14.71 2.75 4.36
C HIS A 83 -13.94 2.16 5.55
N GLY A 84 -14.67 1.55 6.48
CA GLY A 84 -14.13 1.08 7.75
C GLY A 84 -12.98 0.10 7.61
N ASP A 85 -13.08 -0.81 6.65
CA ASP A 85 -12.05 -1.81 6.38
C ASP A 85 -10.82 -1.26 5.63
N HIS A 86 -10.78 0.05 5.31
CA HIS A 86 -9.62 0.76 4.78
C HIS A 86 -9.06 1.79 5.76
N ILE A 87 -9.93 2.67 6.30
CA ILE A 87 -9.51 3.67 7.30
C ILE A 87 -9.23 3.05 8.67
N GLY A 88 -9.87 1.89 8.98
CA GLY A 88 -9.77 1.18 10.25
C GLY A 88 -10.65 1.79 11.36
N ASP A 89 -11.98 1.57 11.31
CA ASP A 89 -12.91 1.82 12.42
C ASP A 89 -12.78 0.76 13.51
N ARG A 90 -12.18 -0.38 13.18
CA ARG A 90 -11.81 -1.49 14.06
C ARG A 90 -10.35 -1.88 13.82
N LYS A 91 -9.75 -2.61 14.76
CA LYS A 91 -8.41 -3.17 14.69
C LYS A 91 -8.36 -4.56 15.31
N LEU A 92 -7.40 -5.39 14.94
CA LEU A 92 -7.18 -6.68 15.57
C LEU A 92 -6.93 -6.50 17.06
N LYS A 93 -7.43 -7.43 17.86
CA LYS A 93 -7.00 -7.57 19.26
C LYS A 93 -5.61 -8.20 19.33
N ALA A 94 -5.36 -9.21 18.49
CA ALA A 94 -4.08 -9.87 18.34
C ALA A 94 -3.96 -10.50 16.93
N LEU A 95 -2.73 -10.79 16.50
CA LEU A 95 -2.49 -11.59 15.30
C LEU A 95 -2.89 -13.05 15.60
N GLU A 96 -3.63 -13.64 14.69
CA GLU A 96 -4.09 -15.01 14.80
C GLU A 96 -3.23 -15.96 13.94
N GLY A 97 -3.37 -17.25 14.19
CA GLY A 97 -2.73 -18.32 13.41
C GLY A 97 -3.76 -19.32 12.91
N GLY A 98 -3.29 -20.27 12.10
CA GLY A 98 -4.15 -21.31 11.51
C GLY A 98 -5.00 -20.83 10.34
N THR A 99 -6.07 -21.55 10.04
CA THR A 99 -6.95 -21.26 8.89
C THR A 99 -7.76 -20.00 9.10
N CYS A 100 -8.10 -19.30 8.03
CA CYS A 100 -8.95 -18.12 8.05
C CYS A 100 -10.26 -18.33 8.82
N ALA A 101 -10.47 -17.49 9.82
CA ALA A 101 -11.71 -17.35 10.60
C ALA A 101 -12.03 -15.86 10.72
N ALA A 102 -13.17 -15.52 11.32
CA ALA A 102 -13.46 -14.13 11.64
C ALA A 102 -12.53 -13.68 12.78
N PRO A 103 -11.64 -12.68 12.58
CA PRO A 103 -10.68 -12.30 13.61
C PRO A 103 -11.37 -11.56 14.75
N GLU A 104 -10.81 -11.71 15.97
CA GLU A 104 -11.23 -10.90 17.10
C GLU A 104 -10.77 -9.45 16.91
N THR A 105 -11.72 -8.52 16.87
CA THR A 105 -11.44 -7.09 16.67
C THR A 105 -11.98 -6.24 17.81
N VAL A 106 -11.32 -5.10 18.03
CA VAL A 106 -11.80 -4.06 18.95
C VAL A 106 -12.04 -2.76 18.17
N SER A 107 -12.93 -1.90 18.71
CA SER A 107 -13.20 -0.60 18.10
C SER A 107 -11.97 0.30 18.16
N ALA A 108 -11.70 1.04 17.09
CA ALA A 108 -10.70 2.12 17.04
C ALA A 108 -11.35 3.50 17.35
N THR A 109 -12.68 3.55 17.54
CA THR A 109 -13.39 4.82 17.80
C THR A 109 -12.96 5.48 19.11
N PRO A 110 -12.98 6.81 19.21
CA PRO A 110 -13.45 7.79 18.22
C PRO A 110 -12.44 8.09 17.09
N ASN A 111 -11.30 7.42 17.10
CA ASN A 111 -10.23 7.56 16.12
C ASN A 111 -10.35 6.50 15.00
N SER A 112 -9.29 6.32 14.26
CA SER A 112 -9.15 5.25 13.27
C SER A 112 -7.78 4.61 13.39
N THR A 113 -7.63 3.37 12.96
CA THR A 113 -6.33 2.70 12.92
C THR A 113 -5.31 3.46 12.08
N THR A 114 -5.74 4.04 10.96
CA THR A 114 -4.90 4.96 10.15
C THR A 114 -4.38 6.13 10.98
N GLY A 115 -5.25 6.78 11.76
CA GLY A 115 -4.87 7.89 12.63
C GLY A 115 -3.92 7.46 13.75
N GLU A 116 -4.18 6.32 14.39
CA GLU A 116 -3.32 5.76 15.45
C GLU A 116 -1.90 5.47 14.93
N ILE A 117 -1.78 4.81 13.77
CA ILE A 117 -0.48 4.48 13.17
C ILE A 117 0.26 5.76 12.78
N ALA A 118 -0.40 6.69 12.12
CA ALA A 118 0.23 7.94 11.72
C ALA A 118 0.75 8.73 12.92
N ALA A 119 -0.04 8.83 13.99
CA ALA A 119 0.36 9.50 15.23
C ALA A 119 1.57 8.81 15.89
N ALA A 120 1.54 7.46 16.01
CA ALA A 120 2.60 6.69 16.66
C ALA A 120 3.91 6.66 15.87
N LYS A 121 3.84 6.69 14.53
CA LYS A 121 5.02 6.62 13.64
C LYS A 121 5.49 7.98 13.13
N ASN A 122 4.83 9.08 13.49
CA ASN A 122 5.04 10.41 12.90
C ASN A 122 4.95 10.38 11.36
N ALA A 123 4.06 9.55 10.82
CA ALA A 123 3.97 9.30 9.39
C ALA A 123 3.19 10.40 8.66
N VAL A 124 3.55 10.61 7.39
CA VAL A 124 2.72 11.37 6.46
C VAL A 124 1.49 10.55 6.12
N ILE A 125 0.31 11.16 6.11
CA ILE A 125 -0.89 10.52 5.54
C ILE A 125 -1.14 11.13 4.17
N MET A 126 -1.04 10.32 3.12
CA MET A 126 -1.40 10.73 1.76
C MET A 126 -2.79 10.20 1.40
N MET A 127 -3.66 11.10 1.01
CA MET A 127 -5.04 10.80 0.61
C MET A 127 -5.55 11.89 -0.34
N ILE A 128 -6.73 11.69 -0.93
CA ILE A 128 -7.41 12.76 -1.66
C ILE A 128 -7.84 13.90 -0.72
N ALA A 129 -7.82 15.13 -1.23
CA ALA A 129 -8.03 16.34 -0.45
C ALA A 129 -9.33 16.37 0.38
N PRO A 130 -10.49 15.86 -0.08
CA PRO A 130 -11.72 15.86 0.70
C PRO A 130 -11.64 15.09 2.03
N MET A 131 -10.72 14.13 2.16
CA MET A 131 -10.54 13.37 3.42
C MET A 131 -9.69 14.08 4.46
N ALA A 132 -8.93 15.12 4.08
CA ALA A 132 -7.86 15.67 4.90
C ALA A 132 -8.33 16.22 6.25
N ALA A 133 -9.42 16.99 6.28
CA ALA A 133 -9.93 17.57 7.51
C ALA A 133 -10.40 16.50 8.51
N PHE A 134 -11.13 15.48 8.01
CA PHE A 134 -11.63 14.37 8.83
C PHE A 134 -10.47 13.56 9.43
N ILE A 135 -9.53 13.14 8.59
CA ILE A 135 -8.35 12.37 9.03
C ILE A 135 -7.47 13.19 9.96
N GLY A 136 -7.23 14.48 9.64
CA GLY A 136 -6.48 15.38 10.49
C GLY A 136 -7.06 15.47 11.91
N LYS A 137 -8.38 15.51 12.03
CA LYS A 137 -9.08 15.51 13.33
C LYS A 137 -8.88 14.21 14.11
N LYS A 138 -8.86 13.04 13.42
CA LYS A 138 -8.56 11.76 14.07
C LYS A 138 -7.15 11.73 14.67
N VAL A 139 -6.15 12.21 13.94
CA VAL A 139 -4.77 12.31 14.42
C VAL A 139 -4.64 13.36 15.54
N GLU A 140 -5.30 14.51 15.42
CA GLU A 140 -5.33 15.55 16.45
C GLU A 140 -5.88 15.02 17.77
N ASN A 141 -6.96 14.26 17.77
CA ASN A 141 -7.56 13.67 18.96
C ASN A 141 -6.55 12.79 19.74
N ILE A 142 -5.67 12.07 19.02
CA ILE A 142 -4.66 11.22 19.64
C ILE A 142 -3.50 12.06 20.20
N ARG A 143 -3.04 13.03 19.42
CA ARG A 143 -1.85 13.82 19.74
C ARG A 143 -2.12 15.02 20.66
N SER A 144 -3.39 15.42 20.81
CA SER A 144 -3.82 16.66 21.48
C SER A 144 -3.13 17.91 20.90
N LYS A 145 -2.78 17.88 19.62
CA LYS A 145 -2.14 18.96 18.85
C LYS A 145 -2.69 18.99 17.44
N PRO A 146 -2.90 20.17 16.84
CA PRO A 146 -3.36 20.29 15.46
C PRO A 146 -2.51 19.49 14.49
N THR A 147 -3.17 18.83 13.53
CA THR A 147 -2.52 18.08 12.46
C THR A 147 -2.88 18.73 11.12
N GLY A 148 -1.92 19.46 10.56
CA GLY A 148 -2.07 20.19 9.31
C GLY A 148 -1.31 19.57 8.15
N ALA A 149 -1.22 20.31 7.04
CA ALA A 149 -0.42 19.92 5.88
C ALA A 149 1.05 19.73 6.25
N CYS A 150 1.69 18.78 5.59
CA CYS A 150 3.13 18.57 5.72
C CYS A 150 3.90 19.80 5.21
N ALA A 151 4.90 20.23 5.96
CA ALA A 151 5.82 21.28 5.49
C ALA A 151 6.62 20.73 4.30
N GLN A 152 6.56 21.42 3.16
CA GLN A 152 7.31 21.06 1.97
C GLN A 152 8.22 22.24 1.57
N THR A 153 9.54 21.99 1.55
CA THR A 153 10.55 23.01 1.25
C THR A 153 11.19 22.83 -0.14
N GLY A 154 10.80 21.80 -0.87
CA GLY A 154 11.33 21.45 -2.17
C GLY A 154 10.37 20.59 -2.98
N PRO A 155 10.77 20.05 -4.13
CA PRO A 155 9.92 19.19 -4.95
C PRO A 155 9.56 17.88 -4.24
N ASP A 156 10.48 17.34 -3.43
CA ASP A 156 10.31 16.07 -2.74
C ASP A 156 10.01 16.28 -1.25
N MET A 157 9.12 15.48 -0.70
CA MET A 157 8.91 15.38 0.74
C MET A 157 10.01 14.52 1.36
N VAL A 158 10.83 15.13 2.22
CA VAL A 158 11.90 14.41 2.92
C VAL A 158 11.33 13.78 4.19
N VAL A 159 11.38 12.45 4.27
CA VAL A 159 10.88 11.68 5.41
C VAL A 159 12.05 11.07 6.21
N PRO A 160 11.88 10.81 7.52
CA PRO A 160 10.67 11.01 8.34
C PRO A 160 10.41 12.48 8.70
N PHE A 161 9.14 12.82 8.92
CA PHE A 161 8.75 14.09 9.52
C PHE A 161 8.85 14.03 11.06
N PRO A 162 8.99 15.20 11.73
CA PRO A 162 9.05 15.24 13.20
C PRO A 162 7.71 14.92 13.87
N ALA A 163 6.63 14.95 13.10
CA ALA A 163 5.28 14.67 13.55
C ALA A 163 4.38 14.27 12.37
N ALA A 164 3.31 13.52 12.65
CA ALA A 164 2.30 13.20 11.65
C ALA A 164 1.74 14.47 10.99
N CYS A 165 1.59 14.43 9.67
CA CYS A 165 1.08 15.52 8.84
C CYS A 165 0.34 14.99 7.61
N LEU A 166 -0.37 15.85 6.89
CA LEU A 166 -1.26 15.50 5.80
C LEU A 166 -0.68 15.90 4.45
N ALA A 167 -0.53 14.95 3.54
CA ALA A 167 -0.19 15.16 2.14
C ALA A 167 -1.44 15.00 1.27
N ALA A 168 -2.35 15.96 1.38
CA ALA A 168 -3.58 15.98 0.59
C ALA A 168 -3.27 16.24 -0.89
N VAL A 169 -3.91 15.48 -1.78
CA VAL A 169 -3.77 15.62 -3.24
C VAL A 169 -5.14 15.61 -3.91
N GLN A 170 -5.23 16.17 -5.09
CA GLN A 170 -6.39 15.99 -5.95
C GLN A 170 -6.28 14.66 -6.69
N LEU A 171 -7.41 14.11 -7.11
CA LEU A 171 -7.43 12.95 -7.98
C LEU A 171 -6.64 13.25 -9.27
N GLY A 172 -5.74 12.35 -9.67
CA GLY A 172 -4.77 12.58 -10.74
C GLY A 172 -3.49 13.33 -10.30
N GLY A 173 -3.43 13.82 -9.04
CA GLY A 173 -2.22 14.46 -8.51
C GLY A 173 -1.20 13.46 -7.98
N ALA A 174 0.03 13.92 -7.76
CA ALA A 174 1.12 13.09 -7.25
C ALA A 174 1.90 13.77 -6.13
N ARG A 175 2.66 12.99 -5.36
CA ARG A 175 3.68 13.42 -4.40
C ARG A 175 4.91 12.53 -4.51
N THR A 176 6.04 13.11 -4.23
CA THR A 176 7.32 12.39 -4.17
C THR A 176 7.86 12.37 -2.75
N PHE A 177 8.41 11.22 -2.35
CA PHE A 177 8.95 10.99 -1.01
C PHE A 177 10.36 10.42 -1.10
N LYS A 178 11.28 10.92 -0.28
CA LYS A 178 12.63 10.38 -0.19
C LYS A 178 13.18 10.42 1.23
N ILE A 179 14.09 9.51 1.54
CA ILE A 179 14.93 9.60 2.73
C ILE A 179 15.95 10.72 2.54
N ALA A 180 16.33 11.41 3.62
CA ALA A 180 17.40 12.40 3.58
C ALA A 180 18.66 11.82 2.89
N ASN A 181 19.28 12.61 2.02
CA ASN A 181 20.46 12.25 1.22
C ASN A 181 20.24 11.18 0.13
N ALA A 182 19.01 10.64 -0.04
CA ALA A 182 18.72 9.81 -1.20
C ALA A 182 18.75 10.65 -2.49
N THR A 183 19.33 10.09 -3.55
CA THR A 183 19.42 10.76 -4.87
C THR A 183 18.14 10.59 -5.69
N ARG A 184 17.29 9.63 -5.34
CA ARG A 184 16.03 9.31 -6.03
C ARG A 184 14.89 9.33 -5.02
N ALA A 185 13.70 9.67 -5.49
CA ALA A 185 12.47 9.69 -4.72
C ALA A 185 11.49 8.61 -5.22
N VAL A 186 10.62 8.15 -4.35
CA VAL A 186 9.43 7.36 -4.69
C VAL A 186 8.34 8.34 -5.09
N GLU A 187 7.74 8.15 -6.26
CA GLU A 187 6.57 8.92 -6.69
C GLU A 187 5.29 8.12 -6.45
N ILE A 188 4.28 8.79 -5.92
CA ILE A 188 2.96 8.22 -5.66
C ILE A 188 1.93 9.11 -6.33
N ALA A 189 1.27 8.60 -7.36
CA ALA A 189 0.19 9.26 -8.07
C ALA A 189 -1.16 8.68 -7.65
N THR A 190 -2.17 9.53 -7.47
CA THR A 190 -3.56 9.11 -7.28
C THR A 190 -4.20 8.86 -8.64
N VAL A 191 -5.00 7.80 -8.73
CA VAL A 191 -5.80 7.46 -9.91
C VAL A 191 -7.24 7.17 -9.48
N THR A 192 -8.17 7.17 -10.43
CA THR A 192 -9.58 6.88 -10.14
C THR A 192 -9.77 5.47 -9.61
N ALA A 193 -10.66 5.33 -8.61
CA ALA A 193 -11.29 4.09 -8.24
C ALA A 193 -12.82 4.28 -8.31
N ALA A 194 -13.50 3.41 -9.08
CA ALA A 194 -14.94 3.48 -9.29
C ALA A 194 -15.69 2.87 -8.09
N HIS A 195 -15.70 3.60 -6.97
CA HIS A 195 -16.29 3.19 -5.70
C HIS A 195 -16.66 4.42 -4.87
N ASP A 196 -17.54 4.28 -3.88
CA ASP A 196 -17.86 5.35 -2.94
C ASP A 196 -16.84 5.44 -1.79
N SER A 197 -16.93 6.52 -1.00
CA SER A 197 -16.05 6.80 0.14
C SER A 197 -16.88 7.22 1.35
N THR A 198 -17.91 6.42 1.68
CA THR A 198 -18.80 6.68 2.81
C THR A 198 -18.10 6.42 4.12
N VAL A 199 -18.23 7.35 5.05
CA VAL A 199 -17.64 7.26 6.40
C VAL A 199 -18.44 6.29 7.25
N PRO A 200 -17.80 5.32 7.93
CA PRO A 200 -18.44 4.48 8.93
C PRO A 200 -19.09 5.31 10.03
N ARG A 201 -20.32 4.99 10.35
CA ARG A 201 -21.10 5.71 11.38
C ARG A 201 -20.40 5.72 12.75
N GLU A 202 -19.67 4.65 13.04
CA GLU A 202 -18.90 4.47 14.26
C GLU A 202 -17.81 5.54 14.46
N LEU A 203 -17.30 6.08 13.37
CA LEU A 203 -16.29 7.15 13.39
C LEU A 203 -16.89 8.56 13.49
N LEU A 204 -18.21 8.69 13.42
CA LEU A 204 -18.93 9.96 13.59
C LEU A 204 -19.29 10.20 15.05
N SER A 205 -19.34 11.45 15.48
CA SER A 205 -19.88 11.85 16.78
C SER A 205 -21.39 11.61 16.84
N GLU A 206 -21.94 11.53 18.05
CA GLU A 206 -23.38 11.35 18.23
C GLU A 206 -24.22 12.48 17.57
N PRO A 207 -23.87 13.77 17.70
CA PRO A 207 -24.58 14.83 17.00
C PRO A 207 -24.56 14.70 15.47
N GLU A 208 -23.40 14.30 14.90
CA GLU A 208 -23.29 14.09 13.45
C GLU A 208 -24.20 12.94 12.98
N ARG A 209 -24.16 11.80 13.68
CA ARG A 209 -25.06 10.66 13.39
C ARG A 209 -26.52 11.06 13.42
N LYS A 210 -26.94 11.77 14.50
CA LYS A 210 -28.31 12.22 14.68
C LYS A 210 -28.78 13.15 13.56
N ASN A 211 -27.93 14.09 13.14
CA ASN A 211 -28.26 14.99 12.03
C ASN A 211 -28.39 14.22 10.70
N LEU A 212 -27.46 13.33 10.39
CA LEU A 212 -27.52 12.52 9.18
C LEU A 212 -28.75 11.60 9.15
N ASP A 213 -29.14 11.05 10.30
CA ASP A 213 -30.35 10.22 10.41
C ASP A 213 -31.62 11.02 10.20
N ALA A 214 -31.69 12.25 10.75
CA ALA A 214 -32.84 13.13 10.60
C ALA A 214 -33.07 13.52 9.13
N ASP A 215 -31.99 13.68 8.37
CA ASP A 215 -32.03 14.08 6.96
C ASP A 215 -32.02 12.89 5.98
N GLY A 216 -31.81 11.65 6.47
CA GLY A 216 -31.78 10.44 5.64
C GLY A 216 -30.58 10.40 4.69
N VAL A 217 -29.42 10.99 5.10
CA VAL A 217 -28.23 11.10 4.24
C VAL A 217 -27.03 10.38 4.86
N SER A 218 -26.00 10.16 4.04
CA SER A 218 -24.70 9.61 4.46
C SER A 218 -23.59 10.63 4.22
N LEU A 219 -22.55 10.59 5.05
CA LEU A 219 -21.34 11.40 4.85
C LEU A 219 -20.36 10.66 3.94
N THR A 220 -20.01 11.28 2.82
CA THR A 220 -18.93 10.79 1.94
C THR A 220 -17.78 11.81 1.91
N LEU A 221 -16.54 11.32 1.80
CA LEU A 221 -15.34 12.16 1.77
C LEU A 221 -14.69 12.17 0.38
N GLY A 222 -15.47 12.54 -0.62
CA GLY A 222 -15.05 12.57 -2.02
C GLY A 222 -15.06 11.18 -2.67
N PRO A 223 -14.53 11.04 -3.90
CA PRO A 223 -14.41 9.76 -4.59
C PRO A 223 -13.37 8.87 -3.93
N SER A 224 -13.46 7.56 -4.16
CA SER A 224 -12.37 6.64 -3.84
C SER A 224 -11.19 6.83 -4.80
N SER A 225 -10.00 6.47 -4.37
CA SER A 225 -8.78 6.53 -5.19
C SER A 225 -8.02 5.22 -5.15
N GLY A 226 -7.44 4.86 -6.30
CA GLY A 226 -6.30 3.96 -6.38
C GLY A 226 -5.01 4.76 -6.40
N TYR A 227 -3.88 4.06 -6.48
CA TYR A 227 -2.55 4.67 -6.57
C TYR A 227 -1.69 3.98 -7.61
N VAL A 228 -0.80 4.74 -8.25
CA VAL A 228 0.36 4.18 -8.93
C VAL A 228 1.60 4.64 -8.18
N ILE A 229 2.38 3.69 -7.67
CA ILE A 229 3.65 3.96 -6.99
C ILE A 229 4.79 3.61 -7.94
N GLN A 230 5.63 4.59 -8.24
CA GLN A 230 6.89 4.37 -8.95
C GLN A 230 8.04 4.36 -7.95
N PHE A 231 8.63 3.18 -7.77
CA PHE A 231 9.77 2.97 -6.90
C PHE A 231 11.11 3.34 -7.55
N THR A 232 12.12 3.53 -6.72
CA THR A 232 13.45 3.97 -7.19
C THR A 232 14.18 2.94 -8.03
N ASN A 233 13.83 1.65 -7.96
CA ASN A 233 14.38 0.61 -8.84
C ASN A 233 13.68 0.50 -10.21
N GLY A 234 12.60 1.27 -10.42
CA GLY A 234 11.84 1.28 -11.68
C GLY A 234 10.54 0.47 -11.65
N LEU A 235 10.28 -0.30 -10.57
CA LEU A 235 9.00 -0.97 -10.37
C LEU A 235 7.86 0.07 -10.30
N LYS A 236 6.78 -0.18 -11.02
CA LYS A 236 5.56 0.63 -10.99
C LYS A 236 4.38 -0.24 -10.63
N ILE A 237 3.87 -0.09 -9.41
CA ILE A 237 2.72 -0.86 -8.96
C ILE A 237 1.44 -0.03 -9.00
N TYR A 238 0.39 -0.60 -9.58
CA TYR A 238 -0.98 -0.11 -9.44
C TYR A 238 -1.65 -0.76 -8.23
N LEU A 239 -2.11 0.04 -7.29
CA LEU A 239 -2.95 -0.34 -6.17
C LEU A 239 -4.38 0.08 -6.51
N SER A 240 -5.27 -0.86 -6.69
CA SER A 240 -6.61 -0.56 -7.24
C SER A 240 -7.51 0.22 -6.28
N GLY A 241 -7.26 0.16 -4.98
CA GLY A 241 -8.30 0.48 -4.01
C GLY A 241 -9.50 -0.45 -4.19
N ASP A 242 -10.62 -0.12 -3.60
CA ASP A 242 -11.87 -0.72 -3.99
C ASP A 242 -12.35 -0.05 -5.26
N THR A 243 -12.54 -0.82 -6.31
CA THR A 243 -12.93 -0.27 -7.60
C THR A 243 -13.75 -1.27 -8.40
N GLY A 244 -14.74 -0.76 -9.14
CA GLY A 244 -15.28 -1.44 -10.30
C GLY A 244 -14.32 -1.31 -11.49
N ILE A 245 -14.63 -2.00 -12.58
CA ILE A 245 -13.90 -1.87 -13.84
C ILE A 245 -14.19 -0.51 -14.49
N HIS A 246 -13.15 0.17 -14.98
CA HIS A 246 -13.29 1.47 -15.67
C HIS A 246 -12.21 1.67 -16.74
N ALA A 247 -12.47 2.60 -17.67
CA ALA A 247 -11.60 2.81 -18.85
C ALA A 247 -10.19 3.32 -18.51
N GLU A 248 -10.03 4.08 -17.41
CA GLU A 248 -8.75 4.64 -17.01
C GLU A 248 -7.74 3.57 -16.57
N MET A 249 -8.18 2.36 -16.26
CA MET A 249 -7.27 1.23 -16.07
C MET A 249 -6.39 0.98 -17.30
N LYS A 250 -6.93 1.27 -18.51
CA LYS A 250 -6.16 1.22 -19.76
C LYS A 250 -5.39 2.51 -20.00
N THR A 251 -6.10 3.64 -20.07
CA THR A 251 -5.53 4.90 -20.57
C THR A 251 -4.58 5.56 -19.58
N ILE A 252 -4.87 5.52 -18.29
CA ILE A 252 -4.07 6.16 -17.25
C ILE A 252 -3.12 5.17 -16.60
N VAL A 253 -3.62 4.03 -16.12
CA VAL A 253 -2.78 3.07 -15.37
C VAL A 253 -1.77 2.38 -16.31
N SER A 254 -2.25 1.83 -17.44
CA SER A 254 -1.43 1.06 -18.37
C SER A 254 -0.63 1.94 -19.34
N GLU A 255 -1.29 2.84 -20.06
CA GLU A 255 -0.67 3.59 -21.17
C GLU A 255 0.15 4.79 -20.67
N PHE A 256 -0.35 5.57 -19.70
CA PHE A 256 0.35 6.74 -19.19
C PHE A 256 1.38 6.38 -18.13
N HIS A 257 0.96 5.78 -17.01
CA HIS A 257 1.88 5.41 -15.91
C HIS A 257 2.73 4.19 -16.25
N LYS A 258 2.26 3.29 -17.14
CA LYS A 258 2.95 2.04 -17.51
C LYS A 258 3.19 1.15 -16.29
N ALA A 259 2.15 0.98 -15.44
CA ALA A 259 2.21 0.09 -14.29
C ALA A 259 2.53 -1.33 -14.75
N ASN A 260 3.62 -1.92 -14.22
CA ASN A 260 4.07 -3.25 -14.61
C ASN A 260 3.74 -4.33 -13.56
N LEU A 261 3.33 -3.93 -12.35
CA LEU A 261 2.74 -4.79 -11.32
C LEU A 261 1.36 -4.24 -10.95
N ALA A 262 0.38 -5.11 -10.68
CA ALA A 262 -0.92 -4.69 -10.20
C ALA A 262 -1.30 -5.44 -8.93
N MET A 263 -1.71 -4.72 -7.88
CA MET A 263 -2.37 -5.29 -6.70
C MET A 263 -3.86 -4.97 -6.79
N LEU A 264 -4.68 -5.99 -6.91
CA LEU A 264 -6.10 -5.87 -7.22
C LEU A 264 -6.98 -6.39 -6.10
N ASN A 265 -8.07 -5.66 -5.84
CA ASN A 265 -9.17 -6.12 -5.02
C ASN A 265 -10.02 -7.16 -5.79
N LEU A 266 -10.50 -8.17 -5.07
CA LEU A 266 -11.46 -9.18 -5.58
C LEU A 266 -12.76 -9.19 -4.76
N GLY A 267 -13.09 -8.08 -4.13
CA GLY A 267 -14.31 -7.93 -3.36
C GLY A 267 -15.56 -8.02 -4.25
N PRO A 268 -16.61 -8.76 -3.85
CA PRO A 268 -17.79 -9.00 -4.69
C PRO A 268 -18.58 -7.74 -5.00
N ASN A 269 -18.43 -6.69 -4.19
CA ASN A 269 -19.14 -5.42 -4.37
C ASN A 269 -18.39 -4.43 -5.28
N ALA A 270 -17.16 -4.74 -5.69
CA ALA A 270 -16.32 -3.89 -6.54
C ALA A 270 -15.94 -4.62 -7.82
N VAL A 271 -15.01 -5.56 -7.78
CA VAL A 271 -14.55 -6.31 -8.97
C VAL A 271 -14.77 -7.80 -8.76
N THR A 272 -15.64 -8.40 -9.54
CA THR A 272 -15.82 -9.86 -9.56
C THR A 272 -14.60 -10.55 -10.20
N GLY A 273 -14.38 -11.85 -9.93
CA GLY A 273 -13.28 -12.59 -10.53
C GLY A 273 -13.21 -12.47 -12.06
N LEU A 274 -14.36 -12.44 -12.75
CA LEU A 274 -14.44 -12.27 -14.20
C LEU A 274 -14.02 -10.85 -14.64
N SER A 275 -14.55 -9.80 -14.01
CA SER A 275 -14.21 -8.43 -14.37
C SER A 275 -12.78 -8.06 -13.98
N ALA A 276 -12.25 -8.60 -12.87
CA ALA A 276 -10.84 -8.45 -12.50
C ALA A 276 -9.93 -9.10 -13.55
N ALA A 277 -10.27 -10.32 -14.00
CA ALA A 277 -9.50 -11.01 -15.05
C ALA A 277 -9.54 -10.25 -16.37
N TYR A 278 -10.69 -9.65 -16.74
CA TYR A 278 -10.77 -8.76 -17.90
C TYR A 278 -9.88 -7.52 -17.73
N ALA A 279 -9.93 -6.87 -16.56
CA ALA A 279 -9.08 -5.73 -16.27
C ALA A 279 -7.60 -6.09 -16.44
N VAL A 280 -7.16 -7.22 -15.90
CA VAL A 280 -5.78 -7.72 -16.01
C VAL A 280 -5.41 -8.05 -17.46
N ASN A 281 -6.25 -8.81 -18.13
CA ASN A 281 -5.93 -9.36 -19.45
C ASN A 281 -6.00 -8.30 -20.57
N GLU A 282 -6.96 -7.36 -20.48
CA GLU A 282 -7.30 -6.47 -21.58
C GLU A 282 -7.02 -5.00 -21.31
N LEU A 283 -7.12 -4.54 -20.06
CA LEU A 283 -6.97 -3.13 -19.73
C LEU A 283 -5.58 -2.80 -19.20
N ILE A 284 -5.19 -3.35 -18.04
CA ILE A 284 -3.95 -2.99 -17.34
C ILE A 284 -2.76 -3.67 -18.01
N LYS A 285 -2.86 -4.96 -18.32
CA LYS A 285 -1.81 -5.80 -18.92
C LYS A 285 -0.48 -5.76 -18.15
N PRO A 286 -0.48 -5.92 -16.82
CA PRO A 286 0.75 -5.88 -16.03
C PRO A 286 1.61 -7.13 -16.32
N VAL A 287 2.89 -7.11 -15.93
CA VAL A 287 3.77 -8.29 -15.99
C VAL A 287 3.33 -9.34 -14.98
N ALA A 288 2.90 -8.91 -13.79
CA ALA A 288 2.44 -9.77 -12.71
C ALA A 288 1.29 -9.13 -11.93
N VAL A 289 0.57 -9.96 -11.17
CA VAL A 289 -0.57 -9.54 -10.35
C VAL A 289 -0.41 -10.06 -8.93
N ILE A 290 -0.75 -9.23 -7.95
CA ILE A 290 -0.96 -9.63 -6.56
C ILE A 290 -2.45 -9.52 -6.26
N VAL A 291 -3.04 -10.60 -5.75
CA VAL A 291 -4.43 -10.63 -5.29
C VAL A 291 -4.50 -10.13 -3.86
N SER A 292 -5.36 -9.16 -3.60
CA SER A 292 -5.63 -8.59 -2.29
C SER A 292 -7.14 -8.39 -2.13
N HIS A 293 -7.60 -8.03 -0.93
CA HIS A 293 -8.98 -7.64 -0.66
C HIS A 293 -10.02 -8.63 -1.20
N VAL A 294 -9.94 -9.87 -0.77
CA VAL A 294 -10.73 -10.97 -1.38
C VAL A 294 -12.13 -11.14 -0.78
N ASN A 295 -12.40 -10.59 0.42
CA ASN A 295 -13.66 -10.76 1.16
C ASN A 295 -14.11 -12.23 1.25
N GLU A 296 -13.16 -13.11 1.47
CA GLU A 296 -13.33 -14.55 1.70
C GLU A 296 -12.09 -15.11 2.42
N GLY A 297 -12.22 -16.23 3.11
CA GLY A 297 -11.05 -17.00 3.50
C GLY A 297 -10.48 -17.70 2.26
N ALA A 298 -9.60 -17.01 1.53
CA ALA A 298 -9.15 -17.45 0.20
C ALA A 298 -8.18 -18.62 0.22
N THR A 299 -7.47 -18.80 1.34
CA THR A 299 -6.37 -19.78 1.41
C THR A 299 -6.54 -20.77 2.55
N THR A 300 -5.81 -21.87 2.44
CA THR A 300 -5.51 -22.83 3.50
C THR A 300 -4.07 -23.30 3.27
N ASP A 301 -3.24 -23.22 4.32
CA ASP A 301 -1.80 -23.49 4.25
C ASP A 301 -1.10 -22.67 3.15
N GLY A 302 -1.51 -21.40 2.99
CA GLY A 302 -0.98 -20.47 2.00
C GLY A 302 -1.36 -20.77 0.55
N LYS A 303 -2.24 -21.72 0.28
CA LYS A 303 -2.68 -22.12 -1.08
C LYS A 303 -4.14 -21.71 -1.29
N ALA A 304 -4.43 -21.23 -2.50
CA ALA A 304 -5.80 -20.89 -2.86
C ALA A 304 -6.75 -22.09 -2.73
N LYS A 305 -7.88 -21.88 -2.05
CA LYS A 305 -8.93 -22.90 -1.95
C LYS A 305 -9.55 -23.15 -3.32
N PRO A 306 -9.74 -24.41 -3.74
CA PRO A 306 -10.18 -24.74 -5.11
C PRO A 306 -11.49 -24.07 -5.55
N ASN A 307 -12.43 -23.86 -4.64
CA ASN A 307 -13.75 -23.29 -4.93
C ASN A 307 -13.89 -21.83 -4.53
N SER A 308 -12.77 -21.12 -4.29
CA SER A 308 -12.78 -19.70 -3.96
C SER A 308 -12.90 -18.81 -5.21
N ARG A 309 -13.38 -17.57 -5.03
CA ARG A 309 -13.32 -16.54 -6.09
C ARG A 309 -11.88 -16.27 -6.52
N THR A 310 -10.97 -16.33 -5.57
CA THR A 310 -9.52 -16.19 -5.80
C THR A 310 -9.01 -17.25 -6.75
N ALA A 311 -9.37 -18.53 -6.55
CA ALA A 311 -8.98 -19.60 -7.48
C ALA A 311 -9.61 -19.41 -8.86
N ALA A 312 -10.88 -19.01 -8.94
CA ALA A 312 -11.55 -18.71 -10.19
C ALA A 312 -10.84 -17.57 -10.95
N PHE A 313 -10.46 -16.50 -10.26
CA PHE A 313 -9.68 -15.39 -10.85
C PHE A 313 -8.33 -15.89 -11.39
N ILE A 314 -7.57 -16.64 -10.60
CA ILE A 314 -6.26 -17.19 -11.02
C ILE A 314 -6.39 -17.97 -12.33
N ASN A 315 -7.42 -18.81 -12.45
CA ASN A 315 -7.69 -19.62 -13.64
C ASN A 315 -8.07 -18.78 -14.89
N LEU A 316 -8.59 -17.57 -14.70
CA LEU A 316 -9.00 -16.66 -15.77
C LEU A 316 -7.88 -15.72 -16.24
N VAL A 317 -6.85 -15.53 -15.45
CA VAL A 317 -5.69 -14.69 -15.83
C VAL A 317 -4.82 -15.44 -16.81
N LYS A 318 -4.45 -14.79 -17.93
CA LYS A 318 -3.73 -15.42 -19.05
C LYS A 318 -2.27 -14.98 -19.08
N GLY A 319 -1.36 -15.96 -19.11
CA GLY A 319 0.05 -15.78 -19.49
C GLY A 319 0.89 -14.91 -18.53
N ARG A 320 0.45 -14.72 -17.30
CA ARG A 320 1.20 -13.97 -16.28
C ARG A 320 1.03 -14.54 -14.89
N PRO A 321 2.05 -14.42 -14.01
CA PRO A 321 1.98 -14.94 -12.65
C PRO A 321 0.96 -14.14 -11.82
N VAL A 322 0.26 -14.86 -10.94
CA VAL A 322 -0.65 -14.32 -9.93
C VAL A 322 -0.14 -14.75 -8.56
N TYR A 323 0.14 -13.78 -7.70
CA TYR A 323 0.63 -14.00 -6.35
C TYR A 323 -0.47 -13.70 -5.34
N LEU A 324 -0.43 -14.39 -4.20
CA LEU A 324 -1.37 -14.20 -3.10
C LEU A 324 -0.73 -13.29 -2.04
N ALA A 325 -1.47 -12.31 -1.56
CA ALA A 325 -1.02 -11.42 -0.49
C ALA A 325 -1.09 -12.13 0.88
N LEU A 326 -0.23 -13.12 1.10
CA LEU A 326 -0.21 -13.92 2.33
C LEU A 326 0.34 -13.10 3.51
N SER A 327 -0.41 -13.09 4.61
CA SER A 327 -0.06 -12.31 5.81
C SER A 327 1.34 -12.64 6.35
N GLY A 328 2.18 -11.60 6.47
CA GLY A 328 3.55 -11.70 6.98
C GLY A 328 4.56 -12.31 6.01
N LYS A 329 4.17 -12.68 4.79
CA LYS A 329 5.08 -13.21 3.76
C LYS A 329 5.56 -12.07 2.87
N THR A 330 6.84 -11.76 2.95
CA THR A 330 7.46 -10.71 2.12
C THR A 330 7.80 -11.25 0.74
N MET A 331 7.29 -10.59 -0.29
CA MET A 331 7.66 -10.79 -1.69
C MET A 331 8.66 -9.71 -2.10
N GLU A 332 9.64 -10.06 -2.93
CA GLU A 332 10.61 -9.10 -3.46
C GLU A 332 10.51 -9.02 -4.98
N PHE A 333 10.41 -7.79 -5.49
CA PHE A 333 10.28 -7.52 -6.92
C PHE A 333 11.41 -6.64 -7.44
N ASP A 334 11.97 -7.02 -8.60
CA ASP A 334 12.86 -6.16 -9.37
C ASP A 334 12.09 -5.03 -10.10
N GLY A 335 12.81 -4.13 -10.78
CA GLY A 335 12.21 -3.02 -11.51
C GLY A 335 11.34 -3.43 -12.71
N ASN A 336 11.43 -4.67 -13.17
CA ASN A 336 10.64 -5.23 -14.26
C ASN A 336 9.42 -6.04 -13.77
N ALA A 337 9.08 -5.91 -12.48
CA ALA A 337 8.01 -6.67 -11.82
C ALA A 337 8.20 -8.20 -11.84
N LYS A 338 9.44 -8.67 -11.96
CA LYS A 338 9.77 -10.07 -11.74
C LYS A 338 9.91 -10.31 -10.25
N CYS A 339 9.20 -11.28 -9.72
CA CYS A 339 9.41 -11.73 -8.35
C CYS A 339 10.74 -12.49 -8.27
N VAL A 340 11.60 -12.08 -7.34
CA VAL A 340 12.94 -12.63 -7.15
C VAL A 340 13.09 -13.38 -5.85
N ALA A 341 12.19 -13.17 -4.89
CA ALA A 341 12.12 -13.90 -3.63
C ALA A 341 10.71 -13.84 -3.03
N GLY A 342 10.35 -14.85 -2.26
CA GLY A 342 9.15 -14.87 -1.40
C GLY A 342 7.81 -15.08 -2.13
N CYS A 343 7.79 -15.50 -3.39
CA CYS A 343 6.57 -15.65 -4.20
C CYS A 343 6.06 -17.08 -4.34
#